data_a3380e28cba958d59691275f4bf92d7d
#
_entry.id   a3380e28cba958d59691275f4bf92d7d
#
_cell.length_a   1.000
_cell.length_b   1.000
_cell.length_c   1.000
_cell.angle_alpha   90.00
_cell.angle_beta   90.00
_cell.angle_gamma   90.00
#
_symmetry.space_group_name_H-M   'P 1'
#
loop_
_entity.id
_entity.type
_entity.pdbx_description
1 polymer ?
#
loop_
_entity_poly.entity_id
_entity_poly.type
_entity_poly.pdbx_seq_one_letter_code
_entity_poly.pdbx_strand_id
1 'polypeptide(L)' 'MRYKGHFIRLVPKRSQNLWVLEIEKGDYTECYTFENNQTLYNVQEFACNQIDKLIAEEVRS' A
#
# COMPACT_ATOMS: atom_id res chain seq x y z
N MET A 1 5.10 0.27 8.52
CA MET A 1 4.09 -0.71 8.96
C MET A 1 4.28 -2.02 8.23
N ARG A 2 3.96 -3.11 8.87
CA ARG A 2 4.09 -4.43 8.25
C ARG A 2 2.76 -5.18 8.39
N TYR A 3 2.34 -5.84 7.31
CA TYR A 3 1.09 -6.59 7.28
C TYR A 3 1.32 -7.92 6.59
N LYS A 4 1.08 -9.01 7.30
CA LYS A 4 1.24 -10.39 6.78
C LYS A 4 2.60 -10.61 6.09
N GLY A 5 3.66 -10.04 6.68
CA GLY A 5 5.01 -10.18 6.16
C GLY A 5 5.40 -9.20 5.07
N HIS A 6 4.49 -8.33 4.65
CA HIS A 6 4.75 -7.32 3.62
C HIS A 6 4.92 -5.95 4.26
N PHE A 7 5.91 -5.22 3.81
CA PHE A 7 6.21 -3.90 4.36
C PHE A 7 5.38 -2.85 3.64
N ILE A 8 4.77 -1.96 4.42
CA ILE A 8 3.95 -0.86 3.90
C ILE A 8 4.55 0.44 4.38
N ARG A 9 4.79 1.37 3.46
CA ARG A 9 5.34 2.68 3.76
C ARG A 9 4.45 3.75 3.16
N LEU A 10 4.16 4.77 3.94
CA LEU A 10 3.36 5.91 3.49
C LEU A 10 4.20 7.17 3.57
N VAL A 11 4.41 7.82 2.42
CA VAL A 11 5.26 9.01 2.32
C VAL A 11 4.42 10.20 1.89
N PRO A 12 4.35 11.26 2.71
CA PRO A 12 3.63 12.46 2.30
C PRO A 12 4.43 13.28 1.30
N LYS A 13 3.78 13.73 0.24
CA LYS A 13 4.36 14.61 -0.77
C LYS A 13 3.66 15.97 -0.69
N ARG A 14 4.11 16.80 0.25
CA ARG A 14 3.46 18.08 0.55
C ARG A 14 3.48 19.04 -0.63
N SER A 15 4.54 19.04 -1.41
CA SER A 15 4.65 19.92 -2.58
C SER A 15 3.63 19.59 -3.66
N GLN A 16 3.17 18.34 -3.71
CA GLN A 16 2.20 17.88 -4.70
C GLN A 16 0.82 17.64 -4.10
N ASN A 17 0.69 17.87 -2.80
CA ASN A 17 -0.57 17.70 -2.06
C ASN A 17 -1.13 16.29 -2.20
N LEU A 18 -0.26 15.28 -2.09
CA LEU A 18 -0.67 13.89 -2.20
C LEU A 18 0.16 12.99 -1.30
N TRP A 19 -0.26 11.73 -1.17
CA TRP A 19 0.43 10.68 -0.44
C TRP A 19 0.93 9.64 -1.42
N VAL A 20 2.12 9.11 -1.18
CA VAL A 20 2.64 7.97 -1.92
C VAL A 20 2.64 6.77 -1.00
N LEU A 21 1.96 5.71 -1.43
CA LEU A 21 1.90 4.45 -0.70
C LEU A 21 2.80 3.45 -1.39
N GLU A 22 3.76 2.89 -0.65
CA GLU A 22 4.68 1.88 -1.16
C GLU A 22 4.36 0.55 -0.48
N ILE A 23 4.16 -0.49 -1.28
CA ILE A 23 3.88 -1.83 -0.77
C ILE A 23 4.91 -2.79 -1.33
N GLU A 24 5.63 -3.46 -0.45
CA GLU A 24 6.60 -4.48 -0.84
C GLU A 24 5.86 -5.79 -1.14
N LYS A 25 5.95 -6.23 -2.39
CA LYS A 25 5.27 -7.43 -2.87
C LYS A 25 6.26 -8.50 -3.30
N GLY A 26 7.15 -8.90 -2.39
CA GLY A 26 8.17 -9.89 -2.70
C GLY A 26 9.35 -9.27 -3.42
N ASP A 27 9.53 -9.59 -4.68
CA ASP A 27 10.69 -9.15 -5.46
C ASP A 27 10.63 -7.68 -5.86
N TYR A 28 9.49 -7.05 -5.76
CA TYR A 28 9.31 -5.68 -6.23
C TYR A 28 8.46 -4.87 -5.24
N THR A 29 8.54 -3.55 -5.38
CA THR A 29 7.75 -2.63 -4.58
C THR A 29 6.81 -1.88 -5.51
N GLU A 30 5.53 -1.87 -5.19
CA GLU A 30 4.53 -1.16 -5.97
C GLU A 30 4.15 0.14 -5.27
N CYS A 31 4.03 1.22 -6.06
CA CYS A 31 3.73 2.54 -5.53
C CYS A 31 2.36 3.01 -6.02
N TYR A 32 1.60 3.60 -5.11
CA TYR A 32 0.27 4.14 -5.40
C TYR A 32 0.21 5.57 -4.89
N THR A 33 -0.55 6.43 -5.58
CA THR A 33 -0.73 7.81 -5.15
C THR A 33 -2.17 8.07 -4.74
N PHE A 34 -2.34 8.85 -3.68
CA PHE A 34 -3.64 9.24 -3.15
C PHE A 34 -3.68 10.74 -2.92
N GLU A 35 -4.82 11.35 -3.18
CA GLU A 35 -5.00 12.75 -2.90
C GLU A 35 -4.95 13.00 -1.38
N ASN A 36 -4.54 14.19 -1.00
CA ASN A 36 -4.34 14.55 0.40
C ASN A 36 -5.64 14.53 1.21
N ASN A 37 -6.79 14.56 0.55
CA ASN A 37 -8.09 14.51 1.22
C ASN A 37 -8.51 13.12 1.67
N GLN A 38 -7.75 12.08 1.32
CA GLN A 38 -8.03 10.72 1.77
C GLN A 38 -7.60 10.55 3.22
N THR A 39 -8.37 9.79 3.98
CA THR A 39 -8.02 9.49 5.37
C THR A 39 -6.92 8.44 5.41
N LEU A 40 -6.12 8.48 6.48
CA LEU A 40 -5.08 7.47 6.70
C LEU A 40 -5.68 6.07 6.77
N TYR A 41 -6.86 5.95 7.39
CA TYR A 41 -7.56 4.68 7.50
C TYR A 41 -7.88 4.09 6.12
N ASN A 42 -8.39 4.91 5.21
CA ASN A 42 -8.73 4.46 3.86
C ASN A 42 -7.51 3.98 3.10
N VAL A 43 -6.39 4.67 3.24
CA VAL A 43 -5.15 4.29 2.59
C VAL A 43 -4.61 2.98 3.15
N GLN A 44 -4.65 2.81 4.45
CA GLN A 44 -4.21 1.57 5.11
C GLN A 44 -5.09 0.39 4.71
N GLU A 45 -6.40 0.60 4.64
CA GLU A 45 -7.33 -0.45 4.23
C GLU A 45 -7.06 -0.88 2.79
N PHE A 46 -6.79 0.08 1.91
CA PHE A 46 -6.41 -0.21 0.54
C PHE A 46 -5.14 -1.07 0.49
N ALA A 47 -4.13 -0.71 1.27
CA ALA A 47 -2.86 -1.45 1.31
C ALA A 47 -3.08 -2.89 1.78
N CYS A 48 -3.86 -3.08 2.83
CA CYS A 48 -4.16 -4.41 3.35
C CYS A 48 -4.92 -5.25 2.32
N ASN A 49 -5.86 -4.64 1.61
CA ASN A 49 -6.63 -5.34 0.58
C ASN A 49 -5.74 -5.79 -0.58
N GLN A 50 -4.76 -4.97 -0.96
CA GLN A 50 -3.81 -5.33 -2.02
C GLN A 50 -2.96 -6.52 -1.60
N ILE A 51 -2.51 -6.54 -0.36
CA ILE A 51 -1.71 -7.65 0.16
C ILE A 51 -2.55 -8.92 0.27
N ASP A 52 -3.78 -8.82 0.75
CA ASP A 52 -4.68 -9.97 0.84
C ASP A 52 -4.94 -10.59 -0.53
N LYS A 53 -5.11 -9.74 -1.54
CA LYS A 53 -5.31 -10.18 -2.91
C LYS A 53 -4.09 -10.92 -3.45
N LEU A 54 -2.91 -10.40 -3.16
CA LEU A 54 -1.66 -11.02 -3.56
C LEU A 54 -1.51 -12.41 -2.96
N ILE A 55 -1.78 -12.54 -1.66
CA ILE A 55 -1.70 -13.80 -0.95
C ILE A 55 -2.71 -14.81 -1.51
N ALA A 56 -3.92 -14.37 -1.80
CA ALA A 56 -4.94 -15.22 -2.37
C ALA A 56 -4.52 -15.75 -3.75
N GLU A 57 -3.87 -14.92 -4.56
CA GLU A 57 -3.37 -15.34 -5.86
C GLU A 57 -2.24 -16.35 -5.75
N GLU A 58 -1.35 -16.17 -4.78
CA GLU A 58 -0.26 -17.12 -4.53
C GLU A 58 -0.78 -18.49 -4.10
N VAL A 59 -1.82 -18.51 -3.29
CA VAL A 59 -2.40 -19.76 -2.80
C VAL A 59 -3.10 -20.53 -3.93
N ARG A 60 -3.62 -19.81 -4.93
CA ARG A 60 -4.31 -20.44 -6.05
C ARG A 60 -3.35 -21.05 -7.09
N SER A 61 -2.17 -20.51 -7.15
CA SER A 61 -1.16 -21.02 -8.09
C SER A 61 -0.34 -22.15 -7.45
#